data_222c988c7a55fcf21c90cfc746413f7e
#
_entry.id   222c988c7a55fcf21c90cfc746413f7e
#
_cell.length_a   1.000
_cell.length_b   1.000
_cell.length_c   1.000
_cell.angle_alpha   90.00
_cell.angle_beta   90.00
_cell.angle_gamma   90.00
#
_symmetry.space_group_name_H-M   'P 1'
#
loop_
_entity.id
_entity.type
_entity.pdbx_description
1 polymer ?
#
loop_
_entity_poly.entity_id
_entity_poly.type
_entity_poly.pdbx_seq_one_letter_code
_entity_poly.pdbx_strand_id
1 'polypeptide(L)'
;VTMKIGRYNVLGGLGRGGMGGVYKVGHQALGRVMALKLLQPHELLNELMGEEAVRSAFLREARLLGSCEHRNIASVLDLDEDRGRPFMVLEYLCMNLGGLIGEGRVVEDVTRVVPPRTALDFVRQTLDGLEYLHGRGIIHLDVKPGNLMLGSDGTIKLIDLGLSRLRGEVWVKPKGLKIGSPYYAAPEQEDSPEKADERADLHAVGVVLHRLVSGFLPVDGLVDSPLFSGAWREFFALALAADPDARFQDAGAMRDALKTLEADLQRRSSSECVLPEPVCTVMGRLRSKPLRTGVGPRPFDFLDELYRPLAYHETELEEVMGGWLDRCTGLVWGAVSPWPMTWDEGMASAASVASGTDAAEGWRMPTVEELVSLLRPGLELDEFCHRPFGDRYLWLWTGDRRSYTSAWFVDVGGGAVLTQDRSCRFHVRLVRSV
;
A
#
# COMPACT_ATOMS: atom_id res chain seq x y z
N VAL A 1 8.81 23.15 -22.24
CA VAL A 1 9.93 23.29 -21.29
C VAL A 1 9.64 22.34 -20.14
N THR A 2 10.48 21.32 -19.94
CA THR A 2 10.34 20.39 -18.83
C THR A 2 10.66 21.13 -17.52
N MET A 3 9.73 21.14 -16.56
CA MET A 3 9.98 21.73 -15.24
C MET A 3 11.11 20.99 -14.52
N LYS A 4 12.03 21.73 -13.89
CA LYS A 4 13.14 21.17 -13.11
C LYS A 4 13.12 21.71 -11.67
N ILE A 5 13.59 20.90 -10.76
CA ILE A 5 13.92 21.27 -9.37
C ILE A 5 15.38 20.82 -9.16
N GLY A 6 16.28 21.79 -8.98
CA GLY A 6 17.71 21.53 -9.03
C GLY A 6 18.11 20.79 -10.33
N ARG A 7 18.80 19.67 -10.19
CA ARG A 7 19.22 18.82 -11.32
C ARG A 7 18.17 17.79 -11.78
N TYR A 8 17.01 17.72 -11.14
CA TYR A 8 15.98 16.72 -11.38
C TYR A 8 14.88 17.20 -12.32
N ASN A 9 14.51 16.39 -13.31
CA ASN A 9 13.37 16.66 -14.20
C ASN A 9 12.07 16.25 -13.49
N VAL A 10 11.10 17.16 -13.37
CA VAL A 10 9.79 16.86 -12.82
C VAL A 10 8.98 16.06 -13.84
N LEU A 11 8.53 14.89 -13.44
CA LEU A 11 7.70 13.97 -14.23
C LEU A 11 6.22 14.07 -13.87
N GLY A 12 5.89 14.53 -12.65
CA GLY A 12 4.53 14.71 -12.18
C GLY A 12 4.47 15.05 -10.69
N GLY A 13 3.28 15.46 -10.20
CA GLY A 13 3.00 15.62 -8.78
C GLY A 13 2.59 14.29 -8.16
N LEU A 14 3.07 13.98 -6.95
CA LEU A 14 2.67 12.82 -6.15
C LEU A 14 1.70 13.18 -5.04
N GLY A 15 1.80 14.39 -4.51
CA GLY A 15 0.94 14.87 -3.43
C GLY A 15 1.40 16.21 -2.88
N ARG A 16 0.65 16.71 -1.89
CA ARG A 16 1.00 17.92 -1.14
C ARG A 16 0.71 17.68 0.34
N GLY A 17 1.71 17.88 1.18
CA GLY A 17 1.60 17.87 2.64
C GLY A 17 1.68 19.27 3.23
N GLY A 18 1.60 19.38 4.55
CA GLY A 18 1.67 20.67 5.26
C GLY A 18 2.95 21.47 5.00
N MET A 19 4.09 20.79 4.90
CA MET A 19 5.40 21.41 4.68
C MET A 19 5.76 21.56 3.19
N GLY A 20 5.03 20.93 2.24
CA GLY A 20 5.41 21.10 0.84
C GLY A 20 4.79 20.16 -0.15
N GLY A 21 5.28 20.27 -1.40
CA GLY A 21 4.90 19.42 -2.52
C GLY A 21 5.82 18.22 -2.66
N VAL A 22 5.23 17.07 -2.98
CA VAL A 22 5.98 15.86 -3.34
C VAL A 22 5.84 15.62 -4.84
N TYR A 23 6.97 15.45 -5.51
CA TYR A 23 7.07 15.33 -6.95
C TYR A 23 7.74 14.01 -7.34
N LYS A 24 7.24 13.39 -8.39
CA LYS A 24 7.94 12.35 -9.11
C LYS A 24 8.98 13.01 -10.01
N VAL A 25 10.23 12.60 -9.88
CA VAL A 25 11.33 13.19 -10.63
C VAL A 25 12.20 12.14 -11.29
N GLY A 26 12.85 12.53 -12.39
CA GLY A 26 13.83 11.71 -13.09
C GLY A 26 15.24 12.28 -12.95
N HIS A 27 16.21 11.44 -12.63
CA HIS A 27 17.63 11.80 -12.72
C HIS A 27 18.15 11.43 -14.11
N GLN A 28 18.43 12.44 -14.95
CA GLN A 28 18.71 12.24 -16.36
C GLN A 28 19.92 11.32 -16.62
N ALA A 29 21.00 11.48 -15.85
CA ALA A 29 22.21 10.70 -16.04
C ALA A 29 22.10 9.25 -15.54
N LEU A 30 21.24 8.98 -14.54
CA LEU A 30 21.05 7.64 -13.97
C LEU A 30 19.87 6.90 -14.59
N GLY A 31 19.00 7.59 -15.37
CA GLY A 31 17.76 7.02 -15.88
C GLY A 31 16.79 6.55 -14.77
N ARG A 32 16.96 7.06 -13.55
CA ARG A 32 16.24 6.56 -12.36
C ARG A 32 15.11 7.52 -11.98
N VAL A 33 13.95 6.94 -11.66
CA VAL A 33 12.81 7.67 -11.08
C VAL A 33 12.95 7.72 -9.56
N MET A 34 12.65 8.89 -8.97
CA MET A 34 12.74 9.15 -7.53
C MET A 34 11.57 10.02 -7.09
N ALA A 35 11.33 10.08 -5.78
CA ALA A 35 10.43 11.04 -5.16
C ALA A 35 11.23 12.23 -4.64
N LEU A 36 10.72 13.46 -4.82
CA LEU A 36 11.33 14.69 -4.35
C LEU A 36 10.33 15.49 -3.52
N LYS A 37 10.63 15.69 -2.23
CA LYS A 37 9.86 16.54 -1.32
C LYS A 37 10.50 17.91 -1.31
N LEU A 38 9.77 18.93 -1.83
CA LEU A 38 10.23 20.33 -1.89
C LEU A 38 9.55 21.13 -0.79
N LEU A 39 10.31 21.90 -0.03
CA LEU A 39 9.74 22.81 0.96
C LEU A 39 8.91 23.89 0.27
N GLN A 40 7.60 23.82 0.44
CA GLN A 40 6.59 24.77 -0.04
C GLN A 40 5.44 24.81 0.98
N PRO A 41 5.67 25.35 2.19
CA PRO A 41 4.70 25.32 3.26
C PRO A 41 3.42 26.06 2.86
N HIS A 42 2.31 25.62 3.42
CA HIS A 42 1.06 26.38 3.32
C HIS A 42 1.19 27.71 4.08
N GLU A 43 0.57 28.77 3.61
CA GLU A 43 0.64 30.11 4.24
C GLU A 43 0.31 30.05 5.73
N LEU A 44 -0.75 29.34 6.11
CA LEU A 44 -1.15 29.15 7.50
C LEU A 44 -0.04 28.54 8.37
N LEU A 45 0.75 27.60 7.84
CA LEU A 45 1.84 26.98 8.60
C LEU A 45 2.98 27.98 8.83
N ASN A 46 3.28 28.83 7.84
CA ASN A 46 4.25 29.90 7.97
C ASN A 46 3.79 30.99 8.97
N GLU A 47 2.50 31.33 8.97
CA GLU A 47 1.92 32.28 9.93
C GLU A 47 2.00 31.75 11.37
N LEU A 48 1.74 30.45 11.57
CA LEU A 48 1.72 29.83 12.90
C LEU A 48 3.12 29.56 13.47
N MET A 49 4.08 29.16 12.64
CA MET A 49 5.39 28.71 13.09
C MET A 49 6.53 29.68 12.74
N GLY A 50 6.37 30.48 11.71
CA GLY A 50 7.45 31.27 11.10
C GLY A 50 8.28 30.47 10.09
N GLU A 51 8.75 31.13 9.05
CA GLU A 51 9.47 30.53 7.92
C GLU A 51 10.73 29.77 8.35
N GLU A 52 11.51 30.33 9.26
CA GLU A 52 12.75 29.72 9.74
C GLU A 52 12.49 28.45 10.56
N ALA A 53 11.45 28.43 11.39
CA ALA A 53 11.09 27.24 12.16
C ALA A 53 10.60 26.11 11.25
N VAL A 54 9.81 26.42 10.21
CA VAL A 54 9.36 25.45 9.21
C VAL A 54 10.54 24.91 8.40
N ARG A 55 11.48 25.79 7.98
CA ARG A 55 12.71 25.38 7.30
C ARG A 55 13.57 24.46 8.17
N SER A 56 13.76 24.83 9.44
CA SER A 56 14.52 24.04 10.42
C SER A 56 13.88 22.67 10.63
N ALA A 57 12.54 22.59 10.75
CA ALA A 57 11.81 21.33 10.91
C ALA A 57 12.00 20.42 9.67
N PHE A 58 11.91 20.97 8.46
CA PHE A 58 12.15 20.23 7.23
C PHE A 58 13.58 19.65 7.15
N LEU A 59 14.58 20.48 7.44
CA LEU A 59 15.97 20.03 7.42
C LEU A 59 16.28 19.02 8.52
N ARG A 60 15.62 19.13 9.68
CA ARG A 60 15.69 18.15 10.76
C ARG A 60 15.12 16.81 10.32
N GLU A 61 13.91 16.79 9.73
CA GLU A 61 13.30 15.58 9.15
C GLU A 61 14.23 14.90 8.15
N ALA A 62 14.78 15.67 7.19
CA ALA A 62 15.68 15.15 6.18
C ALA A 62 16.96 14.54 6.78
N ARG A 63 17.54 15.16 7.83
CA ARG A 63 18.72 14.63 8.52
C ARG A 63 18.40 13.38 9.33
N LEU A 64 17.28 13.36 10.06
CA LEU A 64 16.85 12.17 10.81
C LEU A 64 16.65 10.98 9.88
N LEU A 65 15.86 11.17 8.83
CA LEU A 65 15.58 10.11 7.85
C LEU A 65 16.86 9.71 7.11
N GLY A 66 17.72 10.66 6.75
CA GLY A 66 19.01 10.41 6.08
C GLY A 66 20.04 9.70 6.95
N SER A 67 19.89 9.71 8.29
CA SER A 67 20.74 8.97 9.22
C SER A 67 20.25 7.51 9.44
N CYS A 68 19.10 7.15 8.88
CA CYS A 68 18.51 5.83 9.05
C CYS A 68 18.91 4.90 7.90
N GLU A 69 19.47 3.75 8.22
CA GLU A 69 19.76 2.67 7.29
C GLU A 69 19.03 1.40 7.74
N HIS A 70 17.81 1.21 7.24
CA HIS A 70 16.98 0.06 7.56
C HIS A 70 16.06 -0.29 6.42
N ARG A 71 15.84 -1.60 6.15
CA ARG A 71 15.01 -2.05 5.03
C ARG A 71 13.57 -1.54 5.08
N ASN A 72 13.04 -1.32 6.29
CA ASN A 72 11.67 -0.86 6.52
C ASN A 72 11.58 0.66 6.78
N ILE A 73 12.58 1.42 6.40
CA ILE A 73 12.58 2.89 6.42
C ILE A 73 12.99 3.38 5.03
N ALA A 74 12.30 4.42 4.53
CA ALA A 74 12.60 4.98 3.22
C ALA A 74 13.97 5.66 3.22
N SER A 75 14.75 5.42 2.17
CA SER A 75 16.10 5.97 2.04
C SER A 75 16.06 7.38 1.46
N VAL A 76 16.76 8.31 2.10
CA VAL A 76 17.10 9.61 1.52
C VAL A 76 18.31 9.46 0.60
N LEU A 77 18.16 9.87 -0.64
CA LEU A 77 19.18 9.75 -1.68
C LEU A 77 19.97 11.03 -1.88
N ASP A 78 19.35 12.19 -1.55
CA ASP A 78 19.94 13.50 -1.73
C ASP A 78 19.22 14.56 -0.88
N LEU A 79 19.94 15.62 -0.50
CA LEU A 79 19.40 16.81 0.14
C LEU A 79 20.10 18.03 -0.46
N ASP A 80 19.36 18.91 -1.10
CA ASP A 80 19.90 20.07 -1.82
C ASP A 80 18.88 21.24 -1.78
N GLU A 81 19.15 22.31 -2.48
CA GLU A 81 18.33 23.52 -2.52
C GLU A 81 18.08 23.99 -3.95
N ASP A 82 16.88 24.45 -4.25
CA ASP A 82 16.52 25.11 -5.49
C ASP A 82 15.88 26.48 -5.21
N ARG A 83 16.54 27.56 -5.66
CA ARG A 83 16.07 28.96 -5.50
C ARG A 83 15.73 29.31 -4.05
N GLY A 84 16.59 28.98 -3.11
CA GLY A 84 16.41 29.23 -1.68
C GLY A 84 15.47 28.27 -0.97
N ARG A 85 14.93 27.26 -1.64
CA ARG A 85 14.02 26.26 -1.06
C ARG A 85 14.70 24.91 -0.96
N PRO A 86 14.88 24.36 0.24
CA PRO A 86 15.44 23.04 0.41
C PRO A 86 14.50 21.98 -0.13
N PHE A 87 15.08 20.91 -0.66
CA PHE A 87 14.37 19.71 -1.07
C PHE A 87 15.16 18.45 -0.69
N MET A 88 14.45 17.38 -0.37
CA MET A 88 15.05 16.06 -0.19
C MET A 88 14.57 15.11 -1.28
N VAL A 89 15.46 14.23 -1.72
CA VAL A 89 15.17 13.20 -2.70
C VAL A 89 15.17 11.84 -2.01
N LEU A 90 14.11 11.09 -2.24
CA LEU A 90 13.87 9.77 -1.66
C LEU A 90 13.78 8.72 -2.75
N GLU A 91 13.94 7.46 -2.38
CA GLU A 91 13.55 6.36 -3.26
C GLU A 91 12.08 6.49 -3.65
N TYR A 92 11.75 6.12 -4.89
CA TYR A 92 10.38 6.15 -5.39
C TYR A 92 9.69 4.83 -5.09
N LEU A 93 8.63 4.91 -4.30
CA LEU A 93 7.75 3.80 -3.96
C LEU A 93 6.36 4.09 -4.53
N CYS A 94 5.78 3.10 -5.21
CA CYS A 94 4.60 3.33 -6.04
C CYS A 94 3.30 3.40 -5.25
N MET A 95 3.19 2.69 -4.14
CA MET A 95 1.95 2.50 -3.40
C MET A 95 2.17 2.73 -1.91
N ASN A 96 1.18 3.26 -1.21
CA ASN A 96 1.08 3.19 0.24
C ASN A 96 -0.13 2.33 0.65
N LEU A 97 -0.17 1.93 1.90
CA LEU A 97 -1.28 1.09 2.38
C LEU A 97 -2.63 1.81 2.31
N GLY A 98 -2.68 3.15 2.45
CA GLY A 98 -3.92 3.92 2.25
C GLY A 98 -4.47 3.77 0.84
N GLY A 99 -3.64 3.91 -0.18
CA GLY A 99 -4.02 3.64 -1.57
C GLY A 99 -4.42 2.19 -1.82
N LEU A 100 -3.70 1.23 -1.20
CA LEU A 100 -4.01 -0.19 -1.29
C LEU A 100 -5.41 -0.50 -0.74
N ILE A 101 -5.75 0.00 0.44
CA ILE A 101 -7.06 -0.23 1.05
C ILE A 101 -8.15 0.71 0.53
N GLY A 102 -7.79 1.72 -0.27
CA GLY A 102 -8.74 2.70 -0.82
C GLY A 102 -9.21 3.73 0.18
N GLU A 103 -8.37 4.08 1.16
CA GLU A 103 -8.64 5.17 2.09
C GLU A 103 -8.77 6.49 1.33
N GLY A 104 -9.94 7.11 1.40
CA GLY A 104 -10.31 8.32 0.70
C GLY A 104 -10.02 9.59 1.52
N ARG A 105 -10.67 10.70 1.10
CA ARG A 105 -10.61 11.97 1.84
C ARG A 105 -11.37 11.93 3.16
N VAL A 106 -12.44 11.14 3.22
CA VAL A 106 -13.21 10.85 4.43
C VAL A 106 -12.60 9.58 5.00
N VAL A 107 -11.85 9.72 6.10
CA VAL A 107 -11.10 8.61 6.70
C VAL A 107 -12.03 7.59 7.36
N GLU A 108 -13.23 8.01 7.76
CA GLU A 108 -14.27 7.18 8.37
C GLU A 108 -14.94 6.20 7.40
N ASP A 109 -14.86 6.47 6.09
CA ASP A 109 -15.44 5.57 5.09
C ASP A 109 -14.82 4.17 5.17
N VAL A 110 -15.63 3.15 4.92
CA VAL A 110 -15.19 1.75 4.88
C VAL A 110 -14.14 1.56 3.79
N THR A 111 -13.09 0.81 4.11
CA THR A 111 -12.01 0.49 3.16
C THR A 111 -12.04 -0.97 2.73
N ARG A 112 -11.23 -1.31 1.73
CA ARG A 112 -10.92 -2.69 1.40
C ARG A 112 -10.20 -3.35 2.58
N VAL A 113 -10.44 -4.62 2.77
CA VAL A 113 -9.71 -5.45 3.72
C VAL A 113 -8.47 -6.04 3.06
N VAL A 114 -7.47 -6.30 3.86
CA VAL A 114 -6.25 -7.02 3.48
C VAL A 114 -6.32 -8.41 4.11
N PRO A 115 -5.95 -9.49 3.41
CA PRO A 115 -5.92 -10.82 4.01
C PRO A 115 -5.14 -10.81 5.33
N PRO A 116 -5.66 -11.43 6.40
CA PRO A 116 -5.08 -11.32 7.74
C PRO A 116 -3.59 -11.68 7.81
N ARG A 117 -3.14 -12.71 7.10
CA ARG A 117 -1.71 -13.07 7.07
C ARG A 117 -0.85 -11.98 6.43
N THR A 118 -1.37 -11.37 5.35
CA THR A 118 -0.75 -10.24 4.67
C THR A 118 -0.68 -9.02 5.58
N ALA A 119 -1.78 -8.72 6.28
CA ALA A 119 -1.82 -7.61 7.23
C ALA A 119 -0.84 -7.81 8.39
N LEU A 120 -0.74 -9.04 8.93
CA LEU A 120 0.25 -9.37 9.98
C LEU A 120 1.69 -9.20 9.47
N ASP A 121 1.98 -9.60 8.23
CA ASP A 121 3.31 -9.39 7.66
C ASP A 121 3.64 -7.89 7.48
N PHE A 122 2.69 -7.08 7.01
CA PHE A 122 2.86 -5.62 6.91
C PHE A 122 3.12 -4.98 8.27
N VAL A 123 2.35 -5.38 9.28
CA VAL A 123 2.50 -4.86 10.64
C VAL A 123 3.82 -5.31 11.26
N ARG A 124 4.23 -6.57 11.06
CA ARG A 124 5.54 -7.07 11.52
C ARG A 124 6.68 -6.23 10.95
N GLN A 125 6.67 -5.96 9.64
CA GLN A 125 7.67 -5.13 8.99
C GLN A 125 7.63 -3.67 9.48
N THR A 126 6.44 -3.13 9.78
CA THR A 126 6.28 -1.80 10.37
C THR A 126 6.92 -1.75 11.75
N LEU A 127 6.68 -2.78 12.59
CA LEU A 127 7.28 -2.90 13.93
C LEU A 127 8.81 -3.06 13.87
N ASP A 128 9.36 -3.79 12.87
CA ASP A 128 10.81 -3.87 12.66
C ASP A 128 11.41 -2.48 12.38
N GLY A 129 10.73 -1.65 11.58
CA GLY A 129 11.15 -0.27 11.33
C GLY A 129 11.03 0.64 12.56
N LEU A 130 9.95 0.50 13.33
CA LEU A 130 9.74 1.27 14.57
C LEU A 130 10.74 0.86 15.65
N GLU A 131 11.05 -0.42 15.83
CA GLU A 131 12.06 -0.88 16.78
C GLU A 131 13.42 -0.25 16.49
N TYR A 132 13.80 -0.15 15.22
CA TYR A 132 15.01 0.55 14.80
C TYR A 132 14.99 2.04 15.15
N LEU A 133 13.87 2.76 14.91
CA LEU A 133 13.72 4.17 15.27
C LEU A 133 13.76 4.36 16.79
N HIS A 134 12.98 3.58 17.53
CA HIS A 134 12.90 3.65 19.00
C HIS A 134 14.24 3.35 19.66
N GLY A 135 15.03 2.40 19.12
CA GLY A 135 16.38 2.12 19.57
C GLY A 135 17.35 3.31 19.39
N ARG A 136 17.03 4.25 18.49
CA ARG A 136 17.74 5.52 18.30
C ARG A 136 17.12 6.69 19.05
N GLY A 137 16.09 6.42 19.86
CA GLY A 137 15.34 7.45 20.59
C GLY A 137 14.43 8.29 19.70
N ILE A 138 14.11 7.87 18.47
CA ILE A 138 13.21 8.57 17.54
C ILE A 138 11.81 7.97 17.68
N ILE A 139 10.83 8.79 18.01
CA ILE A 139 9.41 8.44 18.09
C ILE A 139 8.74 9.01 16.83
N HIS A 140 8.00 8.20 16.09
CA HIS A 140 7.44 8.58 14.77
C HIS A 140 6.24 9.54 14.87
N LEU A 141 5.27 9.24 15.73
CA LEU A 141 4.07 10.03 16.06
C LEU A 141 3.05 10.26 14.91
N ASP A 142 3.27 9.71 13.73
CA ASP A 142 2.33 9.78 12.60
C ASP A 142 2.27 8.46 11.81
N VAL A 143 2.20 7.33 12.53
CA VAL A 143 2.02 6.01 11.90
C VAL A 143 0.58 5.90 11.41
N LYS A 144 0.40 5.70 10.10
CA LYS A 144 -0.89 5.54 9.41
C LYS A 144 -0.70 4.87 8.06
N PRO A 145 -1.77 4.35 7.42
CA PRO A 145 -1.64 3.68 6.11
C PRO A 145 -0.98 4.55 5.03
N GLY A 146 -1.21 5.87 5.04
CA GLY A 146 -0.61 6.82 4.10
C GLY A 146 0.91 6.95 4.22
N ASN A 147 1.48 6.69 5.42
CA ASN A 147 2.91 6.77 5.71
C ASN A 147 3.63 5.41 5.67
N LEU A 148 2.92 4.35 5.30
CA LEU A 148 3.44 3.00 5.11
C LEU A 148 3.47 2.68 3.61
N MET A 149 4.63 2.86 3.00
CA MET A 149 4.82 2.59 1.58
C MET A 149 5.10 1.12 1.35
N LEU A 150 4.52 0.58 0.28
CA LEU A 150 4.64 -0.80 -0.13
C LEU A 150 5.48 -0.90 -1.40
N GLY A 151 6.58 -1.61 -1.33
CA GLY A 151 7.42 -1.95 -2.47
C GLY A 151 6.80 -3.07 -3.33
N SER A 152 7.27 -3.21 -4.57
CA SER A 152 6.82 -4.27 -5.48
C SER A 152 7.23 -5.68 -5.04
N ASP A 153 8.11 -5.78 -4.05
CA ASP A 153 8.59 -7.02 -3.42
C ASP A 153 7.85 -7.34 -2.10
N GLY A 154 6.79 -6.60 -1.78
CA GLY A 154 6.06 -6.72 -0.52
C GLY A 154 6.74 -6.08 0.69
N THR A 155 7.83 -5.33 0.49
CA THR A 155 8.51 -4.65 1.59
C THR A 155 7.76 -3.40 2.03
N ILE A 156 7.44 -3.30 3.32
CA ILE A 156 6.89 -2.07 3.92
C ILE A 156 8.03 -1.13 4.30
N LYS A 157 7.86 0.16 3.99
CA LYS A 157 8.79 1.22 4.37
C LYS A 157 8.06 2.40 5.01
N LEU A 158 8.48 2.74 6.23
CA LEU A 158 8.07 3.96 6.92
C LEU A 158 8.63 5.19 6.19
N ILE A 159 7.78 6.19 6.00
CA ILE A 159 8.13 7.50 5.45
C ILE A 159 7.67 8.61 6.41
N ASP A 160 8.19 9.81 6.20
CA ASP A 160 7.71 11.06 6.82
C ASP A 160 7.93 11.14 8.35
N LEU A 161 9.14 11.54 8.74
CA LEU A 161 9.48 11.85 10.14
C LEU A 161 9.17 13.32 10.51
N GLY A 162 8.29 14.00 9.77
CA GLY A 162 7.99 15.42 9.96
C GLY A 162 7.35 15.76 11.32
N LEU A 163 6.67 14.80 11.94
CA LEU A 163 6.12 14.91 13.29
C LEU A 163 6.94 14.17 14.35
N SER A 164 8.03 13.51 13.96
CA SER A 164 8.87 12.72 14.87
C SER A 164 9.53 13.58 15.96
N ARG A 165 9.76 12.95 17.10
CA ARG A 165 10.38 13.55 18.26
C ARG A 165 11.55 12.70 18.76
N LEU A 166 12.63 13.34 19.21
CA LEU A 166 13.67 12.66 19.96
C LEU A 166 13.21 12.45 21.41
N ARG A 167 13.55 11.30 21.99
CA ARG A 167 13.23 10.99 23.40
C ARG A 167 13.84 12.06 24.31
N GLY A 168 13.00 12.66 25.18
CA GLY A 168 13.41 13.75 26.07
C GLY A 168 13.44 15.15 25.44
N GLU A 169 13.11 15.30 24.17
CA GLU A 169 12.99 16.60 23.53
C GLU A 169 11.76 17.35 24.07
N VAL A 170 11.98 18.59 24.52
CA VAL A 170 10.87 19.46 24.94
C VAL A 170 10.19 20.01 23.70
N TRP A 171 8.95 19.64 23.51
CA TRP A 171 8.19 20.06 22.34
C TRP A 171 7.41 21.34 22.59
N VAL A 172 7.81 22.41 21.89
CA VAL A 172 7.08 23.69 21.89
C VAL A 172 6.07 23.64 20.75
N LYS A 173 4.84 23.24 21.07
CA LYS A 173 3.73 23.19 20.12
C LYS A 173 3.03 24.56 20.05
N PRO A 174 2.70 25.09 18.87
CA PRO A 174 1.75 26.19 18.73
C PRO A 174 0.39 25.77 19.31
N LYS A 175 -0.23 26.64 20.13
CA LYS A 175 -1.55 26.39 20.70
C LYS A 175 -2.56 26.12 19.58
N GLY A 176 -3.31 25.01 19.68
CA GLY A 176 -4.35 24.64 18.72
C GLY A 176 -3.90 23.75 17.55
N LEU A 177 -2.60 23.43 17.43
CA LEU A 177 -2.13 22.48 16.43
C LEU A 177 -2.36 21.05 16.95
N LYS A 178 -3.23 20.26 16.32
CA LYS A 178 -3.35 18.82 16.59
C LYS A 178 -2.17 18.08 16.00
N ILE A 179 -1.70 17.04 16.69
CA ILE A 179 -0.52 16.27 16.30
C ILE A 179 -0.94 14.86 15.97
N GLY A 180 -0.39 14.36 14.88
CA GLY A 180 -0.78 13.08 14.33
C GLY A 180 -2.02 13.20 13.45
N SER A 181 -2.32 12.12 12.77
CA SER A 181 -3.49 12.03 11.92
C SER A 181 -4.70 11.65 12.76
N PRO A 182 -5.83 12.37 12.64
CA PRO A 182 -7.06 11.99 13.31
C PRO A 182 -7.34 10.49 13.12
N TYR A 183 -7.89 9.84 14.13
CA TYR A 183 -8.24 8.42 14.17
C TYR A 183 -7.07 7.42 14.33
N TYR A 184 -5.82 7.80 14.02
CA TYR A 184 -4.64 6.94 14.21
C TYR A 184 -3.81 7.36 15.42
N ALA A 185 -3.84 8.65 15.77
CA ALA A 185 -3.10 9.18 16.91
C ALA A 185 -3.59 8.58 18.23
N ALA A 186 -2.64 8.28 19.13
CA ALA A 186 -2.95 7.82 20.47
C ALA A 186 -3.59 8.94 21.30
N PRO A 187 -4.47 8.62 22.30
CA PRO A 187 -5.16 9.62 23.10
C PRO A 187 -4.22 10.65 23.75
N GLU A 188 -3.08 10.22 24.29
CA GLU A 188 -2.10 11.11 24.90
C GLU A 188 -1.46 12.10 23.92
N GLN A 189 -1.45 11.82 22.61
CA GLN A 189 -0.97 12.79 21.62
C GLN A 189 -1.89 14.01 21.51
N GLU A 190 -3.18 13.86 21.84
CA GLU A 190 -4.12 14.98 21.87
C GLU A 190 -4.12 15.65 23.25
N ASP A 191 -4.19 14.87 24.32
CA ASP A 191 -4.40 15.35 25.69
C ASP A 191 -3.13 15.87 26.36
N SER A 192 -2.00 15.20 26.15
CA SER A 192 -0.72 15.49 26.81
C SER A 192 0.47 15.18 25.88
N PRO A 193 0.61 15.91 24.73
CA PRO A 193 1.57 15.56 23.70
C PRO A 193 3.03 15.52 24.19
N GLU A 194 3.35 16.25 25.25
CA GLU A 194 4.66 16.23 25.88
C GLU A 194 5.01 14.90 26.54
N LYS A 195 3.99 14.09 26.90
CA LYS A 195 4.15 12.77 27.52
C LYS A 195 4.13 11.62 26.53
N ALA A 196 3.73 11.89 25.26
CA ALA A 196 3.70 10.85 24.27
C ALA A 196 5.10 10.24 24.08
N ASP A 197 5.20 8.94 24.10
CA ASP A 197 6.43 8.16 23.90
C ASP A 197 6.24 7.11 22.79
N GLU A 198 7.18 6.17 22.67
CA GLU A 198 7.14 5.11 21.67
C GLU A 198 5.86 4.27 21.68
N ARG A 199 5.13 4.21 22.78
CA ARG A 199 3.87 3.47 22.93
C ARG A 199 2.72 4.15 22.17
N ALA A 200 2.85 5.42 21.81
CA ALA A 200 1.93 6.09 20.92
C ALA A 200 2.02 5.50 19.48
N ASP A 201 3.21 5.19 19.00
CA ASP A 201 3.40 4.52 17.71
C ASP A 201 2.78 3.11 17.71
N LEU A 202 2.90 2.38 18.84
CA LEU A 202 2.33 1.03 18.97
C LEU A 202 0.80 1.05 18.96
N HIS A 203 0.17 2.08 19.58
CA HIS A 203 -1.27 2.30 19.48
C HIS A 203 -1.68 2.51 18.01
N ALA A 204 -0.99 3.38 17.30
CA ALA A 204 -1.26 3.66 15.89
C ALA A 204 -1.12 2.40 15.00
N VAL A 205 -0.12 1.54 15.27
CA VAL A 205 0.03 0.23 14.60
C VAL A 205 -1.18 -0.68 14.89
N GLY A 206 -1.71 -0.66 16.12
CA GLY A 206 -2.94 -1.39 16.49
C GLY A 206 -4.14 -0.92 15.67
N VAL A 207 -4.31 0.40 15.50
CA VAL A 207 -5.38 0.99 14.66
C VAL A 207 -5.19 0.59 13.19
N VAL A 208 -3.95 0.65 12.69
CA VAL A 208 -3.62 0.22 11.32
C VAL A 208 -3.98 -1.25 11.10
N LEU A 209 -3.57 -2.17 12.00
CA LEU A 209 -3.91 -3.58 11.87
C LEU A 209 -5.43 -3.80 11.85
N HIS A 210 -6.15 -3.17 12.81
CA HIS A 210 -7.62 -3.25 12.85
C HIS A 210 -8.24 -2.81 11.51
N ARG A 211 -7.78 -1.65 10.99
CA ARG A 211 -8.25 -1.09 9.72
C ARG A 211 -7.99 -2.04 8.55
N LEU A 212 -6.78 -2.61 8.48
CA LEU A 212 -6.38 -3.52 7.40
C LEU A 212 -7.25 -4.78 7.36
N VAL A 213 -7.59 -5.38 8.52
CA VAL A 213 -8.30 -6.67 8.55
C VAL A 213 -9.81 -6.53 8.64
N SER A 214 -10.35 -5.38 9.03
CA SER A 214 -11.79 -5.15 9.16
C SER A 214 -12.37 -4.20 8.13
N GLY A 215 -11.56 -3.29 7.58
CA GLY A 215 -12.01 -2.17 6.75
C GLY A 215 -12.56 -0.99 7.56
N PHE A 216 -12.61 -1.07 8.89
CA PHE A 216 -13.17 -0.05 9.79
C PHE A 216 -12.13 0.49 10.76
N LEU A 217 -12.36 1.71 11.26
CA LEU A 217 -11.61 2.27 12.38
C LEU A 217 -12.19 1.75 13.71
N PRO A 218 -11.36 1.55 14.75
CA PRO A 218 -11.83 1.10 16.06
C PRO A 218 -12.38 2.26 16.93
N VAL A 219 -13.19 3.16 16.35
CA VAL A 219 -13.65 4.40 17.02
C VAL A 219 -14.62 4.10 18.17
N ASP A 220 -15.52 3.13 17.97
CA ASP A 220 -16.53 2.71 18.94
C ASP A 220 -16.21 1.31 19.52
N GLY A 221 -14.94 0.91 19.48
CA GLY A 221 -14.49 -0.42 19.88
C GLY A 221 -14.23 -1.34 18.68
N LEU A 222 -14.05 -2.63 18.97
CA LEU A 222 -13.83 -3.61 17.90
C LEU A 222 -15.12 -3.90 17.15
N VAL A 223 -15.02 -3.96 15.82
CA VAL A 223 -16.13 -4.40 14.98
C VAL A 223 -16.52 -5.84 15.34
N ASP A 224 -17.81 -6.14 15.33
CA ASP A 224 -18.29 -7.51 15.55
C ASP A 224 -17.90 -8.38 14.33
N SER A 225 -16.89 -9.21 14.52
CA SER A 225 -16.32 -10.10 13.50
C SER A 225 -15.88 -11.40 14.15
N PRO A 226 -16.12 -12.54 13.48
CA PRO A 226 -15.60 -13.84 13.93
C PRO A 226 -14.07 -13.84 14.11
N LEU A 227 -13.37 -13.03 13.34
CA LEU A 227 -11.91 -12.86 13.46
C LEU A 227 -11.53 -12.32 14.84
N PHE A 228 -12.30 -11.37 15.40
CA PHE A 228 -11.99 -10.67 16.66
C PHE A 228 -12.42 -11.44 17.91
N SER A 229 -12.13 -12.75 17.95
CA SER A 229 -12.34 -13.62 19.11
C SER A 229 -10.98 -14.11 19.66
N GLY A 230 -10.96 -14.55 20.92
CA GLY A 230 -9.74 -15.12 21.52
C GLY A 230 -8.52 -14.20 21.43
N ALA A 231 -7.44 -14.71 20.84
CA ALA A 231 -6.15 -14.03 20.74
C ALA A 231 -6.22 -12.65 20.07
N TRP A 232 -7.06 -12.48 19.06
CA TRP A 232 -7.23 -11.19 18.39
C TRP A 232 -7.85 -10.14 19.31
N ARG A 233 -8.84 -10.51 20.09
CA ARG A 233 -9.46 -9.61 21.08
C ARG A 233 -8.47 -9.20 22.15
N GLU A 234 -7.68 -10.15 22.67
CA GLU A 234 -6.64 -9.88 23.66
C GLU A 234 -5.55 -8.96 23.10
N PHE A 235 -5.10 -9.19 21.87
CA PHE A 235 -4.13 -8.34 21.19
C PHE A 235 -4.64 -6.90 21.07
N PHE A 236 -5.86 -6.70 20.56
CA PHE A 236 -6.42 -5.36 20.40
C PHE A 236 -6.74 -4.68 21.73
N ALA A 237 -7.11 -5.43 22.78
CA ALA A 237 -7.30 -4.87 24.11
C ALA A 237 -6.01 -4.24 24.66
N LEU A 238 -4.84 -4.85 24.39
CA LEU A 238 -3.54 -4.28 24.72
C LEU A 238 -3.14 -3.15 23.76
N ALA A 239 -3.21 -3.38 22.45
CA ALA A 239 -2.74 -2.41 21.45
C ALA A 239 -3.50 -1.08 21.49
N LEU A 240 -4.82 -1.12 21.73
CA LEU A 240 -5.73 0.03 21.71
C LEU A 240 -6.08 0.57 23.12
N ALA A 241 -5.40 0.10 24.17
CA ALA A 241 -5.65 0.61 25.52
C ALA A 241 -5.42 2.13 25.56
N ALA A 242 -6.33 2.86 26.23
CA ALA A 242 -6.23 4.31 26.37
C ALA A 242 -5.00 4.71 27.20
N ASP A 243 -4.74 3.95 28.28
CA ASP A 243 -3.58 4.13 29.13
C ASP A 243 -2.32 3.51 28.48
N PRO A 244 -1.25 4.30 28.22
CA PRO A 244 0.00 3.77 27.70
C PRO A 244 0.62 2.66 28.56
N ASP A 245 0.44 2.69 29.87
CA ASP A 245 0.99 1.67 30.78
C ASP A 245 0.27 0.31 30.65
N ALA A 246 -0.94 0.30 30.10
CA ALA A 246 -1.70 -0.91 29.79
C ALA A 246 -1.44 -1.48 28.39
N ARG A 247 -0.58 -0.82 27.58
CA ARG A 247 -0.25 -1.24 26.21
C ARG A 247 0.98 -2.15 26.15
N PHE A 248 1.30 -2.61 24.94
CA PHE A 248 2.64 -3.13 24.64
C PHE A 248 3.69 -2.07 24.98
N GLN A 249 4.76 -2.46 25.65
CA GLN A 249 5.76 -1.51 26.15
C GLN A 249 6.87 -1.21 25.14
N ASP A 250 7.07 -2.08 24.14
CA ASP A 250 8.00 -1.89 23.05
C ASP A 250 7.53 -2.63 21.79
N ALA A 251 8.16 -2.30 20.64
CA ALA A 251 7.83 -2.87 19.35
C ALA A 251 8.14 -4.39 19.27
N GLY A 252 9.16 -4.84 19.99
CA GLY A 252 9.51 -6.26 20.06
C GLY A 252 8.43 -7.09 20.73
N ALA A 253 7.91 -6.63 21.89
CA ALA A 253 6.82 -7.29 22.59
C ALA A 253 5.56 -7.37 21.72
N MET A 254 5.18 -6.29 21.04
CA MET A 254 4.04 -6.28 20.12
C MET A 254 4.26 -7.23 18.94
N ARG A 255 5.46 -7.24 18.35
CA ARG A 255 5.82 -8.17 17.26
C ARG A 255 5.77 -9.63 17.68
N ASP A 256 6.22 -9.95 18.91
CA ASP A 256 6.14 -11.32 19.41
C ASP A 256 4.68 -11.76 19.62
N ALA A 257 3.79 -10.86 20.02
CA ALA A 257 2.36 -11.15 20.14
C ALA A 257 1.70 -11.47 18.80
N LEU A 258 2.19 -10.96 17.66
CA LEU A 258 1.69 -11.32 16.33
C LEU A 258 1.81 -12.82 16.05
N LYS A 259 2.81 -13.51 16.61
CA LYS A 259 3.00 -14.97 16.47
C LYS A 259 1.78 -15.74 16.99
N THR A 260 1.13 -15.24 18.02
CA THR A 260 -0.09 -15.84 18.56
C THR A 260 -1.26 -15.70 17.60
N LEU A 261 -1.37 -14.56 16.92
CA LEU A 261 -2.36 -14.32 15.87
C LEU A 261 -2.10 -15.20 14.64
N GLU A 262 -0.85 -15.34 14.23
CA GLU A 262 -0.46 -16.24 13.12
C GLU A 262 -0.82 -17.71 13.44
N ALA A 263 -0.53 -18.16 14.67
CA ALA A 263 -0.91 -19.50 15.12
C ALA A 263 -2.43 -19.70 15.20
N ASP A 264 -3.19 -18.67 15.55
CA ASP A 264 -4.65 -18.70 15.53
C ASP A 264 -5.20 -18.84 14.11
N LEU A 265 -4.67 -18.04 13.16
CA LEU A 265 -5.02 -18.17 11.74
C LEU A 265 -4.71 -19.56 11.18
N GLN A 266 -3.59 -20.15 11.59
CA GLN A 266 -3.21 -21.49 11.15
C GLN A 266 -4.16 -22.57 11.67
N ARG A 267 -4.62 -22.47 12.91
CA ARG A 267 -5.63 -23.36 13.49
C ARG A 267 -6.98 -23.24 12.79
N ARG A 268 -7.42 -22.02 12.47
CA ARG A 268 -8.69 -21.76 11.77
C ARG A 268 -8.66 -22.31 10.33
N SER A 269 -7.53 -22.15 9.60
CA SER A 269 -7.41 -22.71 8.25
C SER A 269 -7.34 -24.23 8.21
N SER A 270 -7.03 -24.89 9.32
CA SER A 270 -7.01 -26.36 9.42
C SER A 270 -8.37 -26.96 9.80
N SER A 271 -9.31 -26.17 10.30
CA SER A 271 -10.69 -26.60 10.49
C SER A 271 -11.44 -26.42 9.16
N GLU A 272 -12.08 -27.49 8.67
CA GLU A 272 -12.93 -27.45 7.47
C GLU A 272 -14.00 -26.36 7.64
N CYS A 273 -13.73 -25.16 7.13
CA CYS A 273 -14.74 -24.12 7.02
C CYS A 273 -15.59 -24.46 5.81
N VAL A 274 -16.88 -24.78 6.02
CA VAL A 274 -17.85 -24.92 4.93
C VAL A 274 -18.00 -23.53 4.33
N LEU A 275 -17.42 -23.36 3.14
CA LEU A 275 -17.50 -22.14 2.37
C LEU A 275 -18.96 -21.88 2.00
N PRO A 276 -19.48 -20.64 2.14
CA PRO A 276 -20.71 -20.30 1.45
C PRO A 276 -20.48 -20.52 -0.06
N GLU A 277 -21.41 -21.21 -0.71
CA GLU A 277 -21.33 -21.38 -2.16
C GLU A 277 -21.19 -20.00 -2.82
N PRO A 278 -20.19 -19.79 -3.68
CA PRO A 278 -20.06 -18.54 -4.40
C PRO A 278 -21.34 -18.31 -5.19
N VAL A 279 -21.91 -17.11 -5.11
CA VAL A 279 -22.99 -16.72 -6.02
C VAL A 279 -22.36 -16.51 -7.39
N CYS A 280 -22.21 -17.58 -8.13
CA CYS A 280 -21.73 -17.55 -9.51
C CYS A 280 -22.81 -16.98 -10.41
N THR A 281 -22.67 -15.72 -10.77
CA THR A 281 -23.29 -15.20 -11.98
C THR A 281 -22.31 -15.41 -13.12
N VAL A 282 -22.69 -16.22 -14.10
CA VAL A 282 -21.90 -16.41 -15.32
C VAL A 282 -21.70 -15.01 -15.94
N MET A 283 -20.50 -14.44 -15.81
CA MET A 283 -20.16 -13.22 -16.56
C MET A 283 -20.28 -13.57 -18.05
N GLY A 284 -20.82 -12.66 -18.81
CA GLY A 284 -20.91 -12.81 -20.27
C GLY A 284 -19.53 -12.99 -20.91
N ARG A 285 -19.50 -13.02 -22.23
CA ARG A 285 -18.25 -13.15 -23.00
C ARG A 285 -17.24 -12.07 -22.57
N LEU A 286 -16.09 -12.48 -22.04
CA LEU A 286 -15.04 -11.60 -21.58
C LEU A 286 -14.48 -10.76 -22.75
N ARG A 287 -14.24 -9.49 -22.48
CA ARG A 287 -13.65 -8.59 -23.43
C ARG A 287 -12.14 -8.89 -23.59
N SER A 288 -11.70 -9.12 -24.81
CA SER A 288 -10.30 -9.45 -25.11
C SER A 288 -9.48 -8.25 -25.62
N LYS A 289 -10.12 -7.12 -25.97
CA LYS A 289 -9.45 -5.92 -26.48
C LYS A 289 -9.22 -4.91 -25.38
N PRO A 290 -7.98 -4.44 -25.16
CA PRO A 290 -7.67 -3.40 -24.19
C PRO A 290 -8.46 -2.10 -24.44
N LEU A 291 -8.84 -1.42 -23.37
CA LEU A 291 -9.54 -0.14 -23.38
C LEU A 291 -8.67 0.98 -22.77
N ARG A 292 -9.07 2.20 -23.11
CA ARG A 292 -8.72 3.41 -22.39
C ARG A 292 -9.99 3.93 -21.70
N THR A 293 -10.08 3.78 -20.38
CA THR A 293 -11.32 4.06 -19.64
C THR A 293 -11.54 5.54 -19.31
N GLY A 294 -10.47 6.36 -19.36
CA GLY A 294 -10.56 7.76 -18.95
C GLY A 294 -10.65 7.94 -17.43
N VAL A 295 -11.01 9.14 -16.98
CA VAL A 295 -11.12 9.53 -15.57
C VAL A 295 -12.61 9.59 -15.20
N GLY A 296 -13.29 8.45 -15.18
CA GLY A 296 -14.66 8.32 -14.70
C GLY A 296 -14.72 7.69 -13.30
N PRO A 297 -15.80 7.93 -12.54
CA PRO A 297 -15.93 7.35 -11.19
C PRO A 297 -16.08 5.82 -11.18
N ARG A 298 -16.66 5.23 -12.23
CA ARG A 298 -16.86 3.77 -12.37
C ARG A 298 -16.58 3.34 -13.81
N PRO A 299 -15.32 3.03 -14.13
CA PRO A 299 -14.97 2.63 -15.50
C PRO A 299 -15.44 1.22 -15.86
N PHE A 300 -15.79 0.39 -14.86
CA PHE A 300 -16.24 -0.98 -15.00
C PHE A 300 -17.50 -1.19 -14.15
N ASP A 301 -18.59 -1.62 -14.76
CA ASP A 301 -19.89 -1.87 -14.14
C ASP A 301 -19.96 -3.19 -13.33
N PHE A 302 -18.98 -4.07 -13.54
CA PHE A 302 -18.83 -5.32 -12.80
C PHE A 302 -18.02 -5.19 -11.50
N LEU A 303 -17.63 -3.97 -11.10
CA LEU A 303 -16.92 -3.69 -9.85
C LEU A 303 -17.79 -2.86 -8.88
N ASP A 304 -17.64 -3.12 -7.59
CA ASP A 304 -18.24 -2.31 -6.52
C ASP A 304 -17.52 -0.96 -6.32
N GLU A 305 -17.95 -0.18 -5.33
CA GLU A 305 -17.36 1.13 -5.00
C GLU A 305 -15.91 1.02 -4.49
N LEU A 306 -15.53 -0.13 -3.96
CA LEU A 306 -14.18 -0.45 -3.52
C LEU A 306 -13.35 -1.14 -4.61
N TYR A 307 -13.85 -1.18 -5.87
CA TYR A 307 -13.21 -1.83 -7.01
C TYR A 307 -12.98 -3.34 -6.83
N ARG A 308 -13.88 -4.01 -6.09
CA ARG A 308 -13.92 -5.47 -5.97
C ARG A 308 -14.94 -6.04 -6.94
N PRO A 309 -14.75 -7.27 -7.46
CA PRO A 309 -15.72 -7.89 -8.32
C PRO A 309 -17.09 -8.05 -7.64
N LEU A 310 -18.18 -7.67 -8.34
CA LEU A 310 -19.56 -7.92 -7.90
C LEU A 310 -19.95 -9.38 -8.03
N ALA A 311 -19.28 -10.11 -8.93
CA ALA A 311 -19.48 -11.53 -9.15
C ALA A 311 -18.15 -12.20 -9.50
N TYR A 312 -18.04 -13.47 -9.23
CA TYR A 312 -16.83 -14.27 -9.47
C TYR A 312 -17.14 -15.38 -10.50
N HIS A 313 -16.13 -15.73 -11.29
CA HIS A 313 -16.21 -16.82 -12.23
C HIS A 313 -15.94 -18.17 -11.58
N GLU A 314 -16.64 -19.20 -12.04
CA GLU A 314 -16.15 -20.57 -11.91
C GLU A 314 -14.99 -20.75 -12.89
N THR A 315 -13.91 -21.38 -12.43
CA THR A 315 -12.76 -21.72 -13.25
C THR A 315 -12.61 -23.25 -13.28
N GLU A 316 -12.47 -23.80 -14.48
CA GLU A 316 -12.10 -25.19 -14.69
C GLU A 316 -10.73 -25.23 -15.34
N LEU A 317 -9.68 -25.37 -14.52
CA LEU A 317 -8.29 -25.23 -14.93
C LEU A 317 -7.68 -26.58 -15.28
N GLU A 318 -7.12 -26.67 -16.48
CA GLU A 318 -6.38 -27.82 -16.99
C GLU A 318 -4.96 -27.39 -17.39
N GLU A 319 -3.96 -28.13 -16.94
CA GLU A 319 -2.58 -27.87 -17.36
C GLU A 319 -2.41 -28.26 -18.85
N VAL A 320 -1.94 -27.32 -19.65
CA VAL A 320 -1.68 -27.49 -21.07
C VAL A 320 -0.27 -27.04 -21.42
N MET A 321 0.20 -27.40 -22.60
CA MET A 321 1.53 -26.93 -23.05
C MET A 321 1.57 -25.39 -23.10
N GLY A 322 2.43 -24.81 -22.27
CA GLY A 322 2.64 -23.36 -22.19
C GLY A 322 1.81 -22.67 -21.12
N GLY A 323 1.01 -23.38 -20.30
CA GLY A 323 0.28 -22.77 -19.21
C GLY A 323 -0.94 -23.53 -18.73
N TRP A 324 -2.01 -22.79 -18.38
CA TRP A 324 -3.26 -23.31 -17.83
C TRP A 324 -4.44 -22.87 -18.68
N LEU A 325 -5.17 -23.82 -19.22
CA LEU A 325 -6.43 -23.58 -19.93
C LEU A 325 -7.56 -23.49 -18.88
N ASP A 326 -8.26 -22.38 -18.90
CA ASP A 326 -9.57 -22.28 -18.23
C ASP A 326 -10.67 -22.64 -19.23
N ARG A 327 -11.33 -23.78 -19.01
CA ARG A 327 -12.38 -24.30 -19.88
C ARG A 327 -13.65 -23.45 -19.85
N CYS A 328 -13.89 -22.74 -18.73
CA CYS A 328 -15.06 -21.88 -18.59
C CYS A 328 -14.95 -20.61 -19.45
N THR A 329 -13.74 -20.04 -19.57
CA THR A 329 -13.51 -18.81 -20.33
C THR A 329 -12.90 -19.05 -21.71
N GLY A 330 -12.32 -20.24 -21.96
CA GLY A 330 -11.54 -20.53 -23.17
C GLY A 330 -10.21 -19.74 -23.25
N LEU A 331 -9.67 -19.34 -22.10
CA LEU A 331 -8.42 -18.62 -21.99
C LEU A 331 -7.28 -19.55 -21.56
N VAL A 332 -6.13 -19.41 -22.21
CA VAL A 332 -4.89 -20.05 -21.77
C VAL A 332 -4.01 -19.03 -21.08
N TRP A 333 -3.68 -19.29 -19.82
CA TRP A 333 -2.87 -18.43 -18.95
C TRP A 333 -1.42 -18.90 -18.92
N GLY A 334 -0.49 -18.03 -19.30
CA GLY A 334 0.93 -18.28 -19.23
C GLY A 334 1.50 -18.20 -17.82
N ALA A 335 2.80 -18.42 -17.69
CA ALA A 335 3.50 -18.17 -16.44
C ALA A 335 3.54 -16.68 -16.11
N VAL A 336 3.66 -16.37 -14.83
CA VAL A 336 3.95 -15.01 -14.36
C VAL A 336 5.38 -14.61 -14.77
N SER A 337 5.61 -13.35 -15.08
CA SER A 337 6.95 -12.83 -15.33
C SER A 337 7.86 -13.06 -14.12
N PRO A 338 9.13 -13.48 -14.33
CA PRO A 338 10.04 -13.81 -13.24
C PRO A 338 10.45 -12.58 -12.38
N TRP A 339 10.32 -11.39 -12.92
CA TRP A 339 10.55 -10.10 -12.25
C TRP A 339 9.49 -9.07 -12.63
N PRO A 340 9.25 -8.10 -11.73
CA PRO A 340 8.32 -7.02 -12.02
C PRO A 340 8.91 -6.08 -13.10
N MET A 341 8.04 -5.58 -13.96
CA MET A 341 8.36 -4.69 -15.08
C MET A 341 7.40 -3.52 -15.15
N THR A 342 7.78 -2.45 -15.82
CA THR A 342 6.90 -1.33 -16.12
C THR A 342 5.80 -1.78 -17.09
N TRP A 343 4.71 -1.02 -17.15
CA TRP A 343 3.61 -1.34 -18.07
C TRP A 343 4.08 -1.37 -19.55
N ASP A 344 4.96 -0.44 -19.94
CA ASP A 344 5.49 -0.38 -21.30
C ASP A 344 6.41 -1.56 -21.62
N GLU A 345 7.26 -1.97 -20.67
CA GLU A 345 8.08 -3.18 -20.78
C GLU A 345 7.19 -4.43 -20.92
N GLY A 346 6.08 -4.49 -20.15
CA GLY A 346 5.10 -5.58 -20.22
C GLY A 346 4.42 -5.66 -21.59
N MET A 347 3.99 -4.53 -22.14
CA MET A 347 3.42 -4.46 -23.50
C MET A 347 4.42 -4.88 -24.57
N ALA A 348 5.68 -4.45 -24.45
CA ALA A 348 6.74 -4.83 -25.38
C ALA A 348 7.06 -6.33 -25.29
N SER A 349 7.11 -6.89 -24.08
CA SER A 349 7.31 -8.32 -23.85
C SER A 349 6.19 -9.16 -24.49
N ALA A 350 4.94 -8.75 -24.29
CA ALA A 350 3.80 -9.42 -24.92
C ALA A 350 3.89 -9.39 -26.46
N ALA A 351 4.24 -8.25 -27.05
CA ALA A 351 4.42 -8.12 -28.48
C ALA A 351 5.58 -8.98 -29.03
N SER A 352 6.67 -9.11 -28.26
CA SER A 352 7.81 -9.95 -28.61
C SER A 352 7.44 -11.45 -28.62
N VAL A 353 6.67 -11.90 -27.63
CA VAL A 353 6.17 -13.29 -27.58
C VAL A 353 5.21 -13.55 -28.72
N ALA A 354 4.30 -12.62 -29.02
CA ALA A 354 3.33 -12.76 -30.11
C ALA A 354 3.97 -12.82 -31.52
N SER A 355 5.16 -12.26 -31.67
CA SER A 355 5.91 -12.28 -32.96
C SER A 355 6.84 -13.49 -33.12
N GLY A 356 6.92 -14.39 -32.17
CA GLY A 356 7.68 -15.63 -32.18
C GLY A 356 7.00 -16.75 -32.97
N THR A 357 7.55 -17.96 -32.96
CA THR A 357 7.08 -19.15 -33.70
C THR A 357 5.59 -19.43 -33.61
N ASP A 358 5.02 -20.23 -34.54
CA ASP A 358 3.58 -20.57 -34.68
C ASP A 358 2.82 -20.92 -33.37
N ALA A 359 3.52 -21.47 -32.35
CA ALA A 359 2.96 -21.78 -31.04
C ALA A 359 2.79 -20.54 -30.14
N ALA A 360 3.35 -19.40 -30.52
CA ALA A 360 3.33 -18.15 -29.74
C ALA A 360 2.28 -17.14 -30.25
N GLU A 361 1.55 -17.46 -31.31
CA GLU A 361 0.47 -16.61 -31.81
C GLU A 361 -0.64 -16.38 -30.79
N GLY A 362 -1.04 -15.12 -30.66
CA GLY A 362 -2.18 -14.73 -29.82
C GLY A 362 -1.87 -14.37 -28.37
N TRP A 363 -0.63 -14.52 -27.89
CA TRP A 363 -0.27 -14.08 -26.52
C TRP A 363 -0.28 -12.55 -26.42
N ARG A 364 -0.95 -12.05 -25.37
CA ARG A 364 -1.11 -10.62 -25.13
C ARG A 364 -1.24 -10.34 -23.62
N MET A 365 -1.17 -9.09 -23.25
CA MET A 365 -1.57 -8.70 -21.90
C MET A 365 -3.10 -8.87 -21.72
N PRO A 366 -3.54 -9.40 -20.58
CA PRO A 366 -4.96 -9.57 -20.29
C PRO A 366 -5.66 -8.23 -20.09
N THR A 367 -6.95 -8.19 -20.32
CA THR A 367 -7.80 -7.08 -19.90
C THR A 367 -8.10 -7.16 -18.39
N VAL A 368 -8.70 -6.11 -17.82
CA VAL A 368 -9.19 -6.14 -16.43
C VAL A 368 -10.18 -7.28 -16.23
N GLU A 369 -11.17 -7.44 -17.14
CA GLU A 369 -12.19 -8.49 -17.06
C GLU A 369 -11.57 -9.88 -17.05
N GLU A 370 -10.58 -10.11 -17.91
CA GLU A 370 -9.91 -11.41 -17.97
C GLU A 370 -9.12 -11.71 -16.70
N LEU A 371 -8.35 -10.74 -16.14
CA LEU A 371 -7.67 -10.99 -14.88
C LEU A 371 -8.62 -11.16 -13.69
N VAL A 372 -9.74 -10.42 -13.68
CA VAL A 372 -10.77 -10.56 -12.66
C VAL A 372 -11.41 -11.95 -12.67
N SER A 373 -11.47 -12.63 -13.82
CA SER A 373 -11.98 -14.01 -13.89
C SER A 373 -11.14 -15.03 -13.11
N LEU A 374 -9.89 -14.70 -12.78
CA LEU A 374 -9.05 -15.54 -11.92
C LEU A 374 -9.31 -15.31 -10.42
N LEU A 375 -10.05 -14.26 -10.06
CA LEU A 375 -10.37 -13.96 -8.68
C LEU A 375 -11.52 -14.84 -8.19
N ARG A 376 -11.54 -15.10 -6.90
CA ARG A 376 -12.61 -15.79 -6.18
C ARG A 376 -13.01 -15.01 -4.94
N PRO A 377 -14.19 -15.25 -4.35
CA PRO A 377 -14.53 -14.66 -3.07
C PRO A 377 -13.45 -14.99 -2.06
N GLY A 378 -12.89 -13.97 -1.42
CA GLY A 378 -11.95 -14.14 -0.32
C GLY A 378 -12.67 -14.74 0.87
N LEU A 379 -12.30 -15.94 1.23
CA LEU A 379 -12.78 -16.59 2.43
C LEU A 379 -11.78 -16.32 3.53
N GLU A 380 -12.28 -15.66 4.54
CA GLU A 380 -11.72 -15.33 5.85
C GLU A 380 -10.20 -15.33 6.06
N LEU A 381 -9.39 -16.09 5.30
CA LEU A 381 -8.03 -16.33 5.71
C LEU A 381 -6.92 -16.13 4.68
N ASP A 382 -7.04 -16.36 3.35
CA ASP A 382 -5.80 -16.33 2.57
C ASP A 382 -5.82 -16.13 1.05
N GLU A 383 -6.89 -16.38 0.30
CA GLU A 383 -6.72 -16.42 -1.16
C GLU A 383 -7.92 -15.84 -1.92
N PHE A 384 -7.72 -14.67 -2.54
CA PHE A 384 -8.68 -14.08 -3.47
C PHE A 384 -8.47 -14.54 -4.92
N CYS A 385 -7.67 -15.58 -5.16
CA CYS A 385 -7.38 -16.09 -6.48
C CYS A 385 -7.45 -17.61 -6.55
N HIS A 386 -7.84 -18.13 -7.70
CA HIS A 386 -7.85 -19.58 -7.95
C HIS A 386 -6.43 -20.14 -8.02
N ARG A 387 -6.19 -21.30 -7.39
CA ARG A 387 -4.93 -22.02 -7.61
C ARG A 387 -4.85 -22.51 -9.07
N PRO A 388 -3.69 -22.45 -9.72
CA PRO A 388 -2.35 -22.20 -9.18
C PRO A 388 -1.89 -20.73 -9.26
N PHE A 389 -2.77 -19.77 -9.34
CA PHE A 389 -2.45 -18.37 -9.64
C PHE A 389 -2.26 -17.50 -8.40
N GLY A 390 -2.58 -17.99 -7.20
CA GLY A 390 -2.49 -17.25 -5.95
C GLY A 390 -1.07 -17.26 -5.35
N ASP A 391 -0.23 -16.30 -5.72
CA ASP A 391 1.00 -15.97 -5.00
C ASP A 391 0.77 -14.72 -4.15
N ARG A 392 1.41 -14.68 -2.95
CA ARG A 392 1.33 -13.52 -2.05
C ARG A 392 1.84 -12.26 -2.76
N TYR A 393 1.13 -11.13 -2.60
CA TYR A 393 1.52 -9.80 -3.10
C TYR A 393 1.67 -9.69 -4.62
N LEU A 394 0.92 -10.45 -5.39
CA LEU A 394 1.05 -10.39 -6.83
C LEU A 394 0.16 -9.30 -7.42
N TRP A 395 0.78 -8.24 -7.87
CA TRP A 395 0.15 -7.19 -8.67
C TRP A 395 0.41 -7.46 -10.14
N LEU A 396 -0.68 -7.65 -10.90
CA LEU A 396 -0.61 -8.00 -12.32
C LEU A 396 -1.09 -6.83 -13.17
N TRP A 397 -0.22 -6.33 -14.04
CA TRP A 397 -0.61 -5.36 -15.04
C TRP A 397 -1.65 -5.92 -16.00
N THR A 398 -2.64 -5.08 -16.37
CA THR A 398 -3.56 -5.34 -17.48
C THR A 398 -3.14 -4.56 -18.72
N GLY A 399 -3.68 -4.92 -19.88
CA GLY A 399 -3.54 -4.12 -21.11
C GLY A 399 -4.36 -2.82 -21.09
N ASP A 400 -5.30 -2.69 -20.15
CA ASP A 400 -6.19 -1.52 -20.04
C ASP A 400 -5.46 -0.31 -19.45
N ARG A 401 -5.77 0.88 -19.97
CA ARG A 401 -5.21 2.14 -19.50
C ARG A 401 -6.31 3.05 -18.95
N ARG A 402 -6.01 3.73 -17.86
CA ARG A 402 -6.85 4.82 -17.37
C ARG A 402 -6.51 6.14 -18.04
N SER A 403 -5.22 6.42 -18.23
CA SER A 403 -4.73 7.66 -18.82
C SER A 403 -3.48 7.45 -19.64
N TYR A 404 -2.83 8.52 -20.08
CA TYR A 404 -1.50 8.44 -20.72
C TYR A 404 -0.40 8.00 -19.74
N THR A 405 -0.54 8.30 -18.46
CA THR A 405 0.47 8.04 -17.43
C THR A 405 0.11 6.88 -16.52
N SER A 406 -1.14 6.38 -16.54
CA SER A 406 -1.61 5.34 -15.63
C SER A 406 -2.31 4.20 -16.35
N ALA A 407 -2.14 3.00 -15.82
CA ALA A 407 -2.76 1.77 -16.28
C ALA A 407 -3.45 1.04 -15.14
N TRP A 408 -4.33 0.10 -15.47
CA TRP A 408 -5.02 -0.76 -14.53
C TRP A 408 -4.19 -1.98 -14.21
N PHE A 409 -4.26 -2.41 -12.97
CA PHE A 409 -3.70 -3.66 -12.50
C PHE A 409 -4.66 -4.36 -11.55
N VAL A 410 -4.49 -5.66 -11.39
CA VAL A 410 -5.25 -6.46 -10.44
C VAL A 410 -4.33 -6.85 -9.30
N ASP A 411 -4.75 -6.51 -8.08
CA ASP A 411 -4.17 -7.02 -6.85
C ASP A 411 -4.77 -8.40 -6.58
N VAL A 412 -4.04 -9.43 -6.98
CA VAL A 412 -4.48 -10.83 -6.86
C VAL A 412 -4.55 -11.25 -5.38
N GLY A 413 -3.66 -10.71 -4.55
CA GLY A 413 -3.64 -10.98 -3.12
C GLY A 413 -4.76 -10.30 -2.34
N GLY A 414 -5.23 -9.13 -2.79
CA GLY A 414 -6.29 -8.33 -2.16
C GLY A 414 -7.64 -8.43 -2.86
N GLY A 415 -7.74 -9.14 -4.00
CA GLY A 415 -8.99 -9.34 -4.73
C GLY A 415 -9.59 -8.06 -5.30
N ALA A 416 -8.78 -7.08 -5.70
CA ALA A 416 -9.26 -5.78 -6.16
C ALA A 416 -8.58 -5.29 -7.44
N VAL A 417 -9.24 -4.39 -8.14
CA VAL A 417 -8.73 -3.72 -9.34
C VAL A 417 -8.30 -2.30 -8.97
N LEU A 418 -7.07 -1.93 -9.31
CA LEU A 418 -6.49 -0.65 -8.95
C LEU A 418 -5.82 0.01 -10.17
N THR A 419 -5.46 1.27 -10.01
CA THR A 419 -4.69 1.99 -11.02
C THR A 419 -3.38 2.49 -10.46
N GLN A 420 -2.34 2.47 -11.30
CA GLN A 420 -1.05 3.02 -10.91
C GLN A 420 -0.33 3.64 -12.11
N ASP A 421 0.68 4.44 -11.81
CA ASP A 421 1.57 5.02 -12.80
C ASP A 421 2.30 3.91 -13.58
N ARG A 422 2.32 4.04 -14.91
CA ARG A 422 2.91 3.04 -15.82
C ARG A 422 4.41 2.79 -15.62
N SER A 423 5.11 3.69 -14.95
CA SER A 423 6.53 3.51 -14.60
C SER A 423 6.74 2.66 -13.34
N CYS A 424 5.68 2.34 -12.61
CA CYS A 424 5.75 1.36 -11.54
C CYS A 424 6.04 -0.02 -12.11
N ARG A 425 6.66 -0.87 -11.30
CA ARG A 425 7.04 -2.22 -11.72
C ARG A 425 6.14 -3.24 -11.04
N PHE A 426 5.31 -3.90 -11.82
CA PHE A 426 4.45 -5.00 -11.39
C PHE A 426 4.69 -6.21 -12.29
N HIS A 427 4.17 -7.35 -11.89
CA HIS A 427 4.30 -8.54 -12.71
C HIS A 427 3.34 -8.53 -13.91
N VAL A 428 3.63 -9.37 -14.88
CA VAL A 428 2.81 -9.61 -16.07
C VAL A 428 2.53 -11.09 -16.18
N ARG A 429 1.28 -11.42 -16.45
CA ARG A 429 0.84 -12.76 -16.86
C ARG A 429 0.18 -12.62 -18.22
N LEU A 430 0.71 -13.29 -19.22
CA LEU A 430 0.13 -13.25 -20.55
C LEU A 430 -1.05 -14.19 -20.66
N VAL A 431 -1.95 -13.89 -21.59
CA VAL A 431 -3.11 -14.68 -21.90
C VAL A 431 -3.27 -14.80 -23.41
N ARG A 432 -3.83 -15.93 -23.89
CA ARG A 432 -4.30 -16.11 -25.25
C ARG A 432 -5.66 -16.81 -25.24
N SER A 433 -6.45 -16.58 -26.26
CA SER A 433 -7.66 -17.37 -26.52
C SER A 433 -7.32 -18.68 -27.23
N VAL A 434 -8.12 -19.71 -26.99
CA VAL A 434 -8.02 -20.99 -27.71
C VAL A 434 -8.46 -20.82 -29.14
#